data_f9fbf84c7f2bf95d5ada3f36390d0e4a
#
_entry.id   f9fbf84c7f2bf95d5ada3f36390d0e4a
#
_cell.length_a   1.000
_cell.length_b   1.000
_cell.length_c   1.000
_cell.angle_alpha   90.00
_cell.angle_beta   90.00
_cell.angle_gamma   90.00
#
_symmetry.space_group_name_H-M   'P 1'
#
loop_
_entity.id
_entity.type
_entity.pdbx_description
1 polymer ?
#
loop_
_entity_poly.entity_id
_entity_poly.type
_entity_poly.pdbx_seq_one_letter_code
_entity_poly.pdbx_strand_id
1 'polypeptide(L)'
;EQLFQVASELRQETISAVSETGGHLGAGLGVVELTVALHAVFDAPKDKIIWDVSHQSYPHKILTGRRNRIRTLRQKDGLSGFTKRSESEYDPFGAAHSSTSISAALGFATARDLGGSCETGLGETIAVIGDGSMSAGMAYEAMNNAGHLKKRLIVILNDNEMSIAPPVGALSSYLSQLYAEEPFQDFRQIAKGAIGFLPEPFKEGAKRAKRLLKSMAVGLSLLHISE
;
A
#
# COMPACT_ATOMS: atom_id res chain seq x y z
N GLU A 1 -14.59 -6.51 14.83
CA GLU A 1 -15.68 -7.32 14.20
C GLU A 1 -16.28 -6.59 12.98
N GLN A 2 -16.70 -5.33 13.08
CA GLN A 2 -17.32 -4.59 11.98
C GLN A 2 -16.43 -4.50 10.73
N LEU A 3 -15.12 -4.26 10.86
CA LEU A 3 -14.20 -4.18 9.72
C LEU A 3 -14.10 -5.52 8.97
N PHE A 4 -14.10 -6.64 9.67
CA PHE A 4 -14.12 -7.96 9.04
C PHE A 4 -15.43 -8.22 8.27
N GLN A 5 -16.56 -7.77 8.82
CA GLN A 5 -17.83 -7.85 8.12
C GLN A 5 -17.80 -7.01 6.84
N VAL A 6 -17.36 -5.76 6.92
CA VAL A 6 -17.20 -4.87 5.75
C VAL A 6 -16.30 -5.50 4.70
N ALA A 7 -15.16 -6.08 5.09
CA ALA A 7 -14.26 -6.76 4.16
C ALA A 7 -14.96 -7.95 3.47
N SER A 8 -15.70 -8.76 4.22
CA SER A 8 -16.46 -9.89 3.65
C SER A 8 -17.51 -9.43 2.63
N GLU A 9 -18.31 -8.42 2.98
CA GLU A 9 -19.31 -7.86 2.07
C GLU A 9 -18.68 -7.22 0.82
N LEU A 10 -17.57 -6.48 1.00
CA LEU A 10 -16.82 -5.86 -0.07
C LEU A 10 -16.23 -6.91 -1.04
N ARG A 11 -15.74 -8.02 -0.50
CA ARG A 11 -15.26 -9.16 -1.28
C ARG A 11 -16.36 -9.76 -2.14
N GLN A 12 -17.52 -10.01 -1.56
CA GLN A 12 -18.67 -10.56 -2.28
C GLN A 12 -19.16 -9.62 -3.37
N GLU A 13 -19.25 -8.33 -3.08
CA GLU A 13 -19.66 -7.33 -4.08
C GLU A 13 -18.64 -7.22 -5.22
N THR A 14 -17.32 -7.28 -4.90
CA THR A 14 -16.27 -7.27 -5.91
C THR A 14 -16.35 -8.51 -6.81
N ILE A 15 -16.54 -9.70 -6.26
CA ILE A 15 -16.70 -10.94 -7.02
C ILE A 15 -17.93 -10.83 -7.92
N SER A 16 -19.07 -10.43 -7.36
CA SER A 16 -20.33 -10.29 -8.11
C SER A 16 -20.20 -9.32 -9.29
N ALA A 17 -19.66 -8.13 -9.04
CA ALA A 17 -19.51 -7.12 -10.08
C ALA A 17 -18.53 -7.56 -11.18
N VAL A 18 -17.38 -8.09 -10.83
CA VAL A 18 -16.33 -8.47 -11.80
C VAL A 18 -16.72 -9.73 -12.57
N SER A 19 -17.53 -10.63 -12.01
CA SER A 19 -18.08 -11.77 -12.76
C SER A 19 -18.98 -11.35 -13.93
N GLU A 20 -19.63 -10.19 -13.83
CA GLU A 20 -20.46 -9.62 -14.89
C GLU A 20 -19.63 -8.78 -15.89
N THR A 21 -18.71 -7.95 -15.38
CA THR A 21 -18.00 -6.95 -16.19
C THR A 21 -16.66 -7.44 -16.75
N GLY A 22 -16.10 -8.48 -16.17
CA GLY A 22 -14.70 -8.84 -16.35
C GLY A 22 -13.75 -7.85 -15.68
N GLY A 23 -12.47 -8.22 -15.60
CA GLY A 23 -11.44 -7.35 -15.03
C GLY A 23 -10.42 -8.13 -14.20
N HIS A 24 -9.66 -7.39 -13.41
CA HIS A 24 -8.56 -7.92 -12.59
C HIS A 24 -9.10 -8.41 -11.23
N LEU A 25 -9.78 -9.55 -11.21
CA LEU A 25 -10.43 -10.06 -10.00
C LEU A 25 -9.41 -10.39 -8.91
N GLY A 26 -8.42 -11.22 -9.24
CA GLY A 26 -7.42 -11.68 -8.26
C GLY A 26 -6.70 -10.52 -7.55
N ALA A 27 -6.22 -9.55 -8.33
CA ALA A 27 -5.57 -8.36 -7.78
C ALA A 27 -6.50 -7.53 -6.86
N GLY A 28 -7.80 -7.44 -7.21
CA GLY A 28 -8.79 -6.77 -6.36
C GLY A 28 -9.07 -7.52 -5.07
N LEU A 29 -9.12 -8.85 -5.12
CA LEU A 29 -9.38 -9.68 -3.93
C LEU A 29 -8.21 -9.68 -2.95
N GLY A 30 -6.97 -9.60 -3.44
CA GLY A 30 -5.76 -9.55 -2.62
C GLY A 30 -5.58 -8.26 -1.82
N VAL A 31 -6.40 -7.23 -2.05
CA VAL A 31 -6.32 -5.95 -1.33
C VAL A 31 -7.60 -5.56 -0.60
N VAL A 32 -8.56 -6.45 -0.45
CA VAL A 32 -9.85 -6.13 0.19
C VAL A 32 -9.64 -5.67 1.63
N GLU A 33 -8.96 -6.47 2.44
CA GLU A 33 -8.69 -6.16 3.86
C GLU A 33 -7.80 -4.93 3.99
N LEU A 34 -6.77 -4.83 3.16
CA LEU A 34 -5.91 -3.65 3.09
C LEU A 34 -6.71 -2.39 2.78
N THR A 35 -7.63 -2.45 1.80
CA THR A 35 -8.47 -1.32 1.42
C THR A 35 -9.36 -0.88 2.58
N VAL A 36 -10.01 -1.84 3.26
CA VAL A 36 -10.83 -1.54 4.44
C VAL A 36 -10.00 -0.92 5.56
N ALA A 37 -8.82 -1.47 5.83
CA ALA A 37 -7.91 -0.95 6.86
C ALA A 37 -7.44 0.47 6.54
N LEU A 38 -7.06 0.74 5.29
CA LEU A 38 -6.65 2.08 4.86
C LEU A 38 -7.76 3.11 5.04
N HIS A 39 -8.97 2.79 4.61
CA HIS A 39 -10.12 3.71 4.76
C HIS A 39 -10.63 3.82 6.21
N ALA A 40 -10.27 2.89 7.08
CA ALA A 40 -10.58 2.99 8.51
C ALA A 40 -9.57 3.84 9.29
N VAL A 41 -8.33 3.95 8.79
CA VAL A 41 -7.22 4.64 9.49
C VAL A 41 -6.96 6.03 8.93
N PHE A 42 -7.09 6.21 7.62
CA PHE A 42 -6.77 7.44 6.91
C PHE A 42 -8.03 8.20 6.49
N ASP A 43 -7.97 9.51 6.59
CA ASP A 43 -9.07 10.44 6.26
C ASP A 43 -9.02 10.83 4.76
N ALA A 44 -9.33 9.87 3.88
CA ALA A 44 -9.43 10.17 2.45
C ALA A 44 -10.73 10.95 2.16
N PRO A 45 -10.73 11.92 1.24
CA PRO A 45 -9.70 12.23 0.24
C PRO A 45 -8.63 13.23 0.72
N LYS A 46 -8.66 13.69 1.96
CA LYS A 46 -7.62 14.56 2.53
C LYS A 46 -6.27 13.84 2.53
N ASP A 47 -6.23 12.63 3.09
CA ASP A 47 -5.12 11.70 2.94
C ASP A 47 -5.15 11.11 1.53
N LYS A 48 -3.98 11.05 0.87
CA LYS A 48 -3.87 10.63 -0.52
C LYS A 48 -3.45 9.18 -0.61
N ILE A 49 -4.40 8.31 -0.98
CA ILE A 49 -4.13 6.88 -1.22
C ILE A 49 -3.91 6.68 -2.72
N ILE A 50 -2.71 6.30 -3.11
CA ILE A 50 -2.30 6.12 -4.50
C ILE A 50 -2.04 4.64 -4.75
N TRP A 51 -2.82 4.07 -5.64
CA TRP A 51 -2.72 2.68 -6.05
C TRP A 51 -1.80 2.56 -7.26
N ASP A 52 -0.74 1.75 -7.15
CA ASP A 52 0.13 1.47 -8.30
C ASP A 52 -0.64 0.70 -9.38
N VAL A 53 -0.44 1.04 -10.66
CA VAL A 53 -1.28 0.58 -11.78
C VAL A 53 -2.75 0.90 -11.56
N SER A 54 -3.24 0.66 -10.36
CA SER A 54 -4.61 0.80 -9.87
C SER A 54 -5.63 -0.23 -10.43
N HIS A 55 -5.13 -1.32 -11.00
CA HIS A 55 -5.97 -2.45 -11.43
C HIS A 55 -6.66 -3.18 -10.26
N GLN A 56 -6.11 -3.06 -9.04
CA GLN A 56 -6.65 -3.59 -7.79
C GLN A 56 -7.63 -2.64 -7.09
N SER A 57 -7.98 -1.50 -7.67
CA SER A 57 -8.75 -0.42 -7.02
C SER A 57 -10.27 -0.65 -6.96
N TYR A 58 -10.79 -1.81 -7.35
CA TYR A 58 -12.24 -2.05 -7.35
C TYR A 58 -12.87 -1.97 -5.95
N PRO A 59 -12.28 -2.58 -4.90
CA PRO A 59 -12.74 -2.39 -3.54
C PRO A 59 -12.74 -0.92 -3.11
N HIS A 60 -11.69 -0.17 -3.46
CA HIS A 60 -11.60 1.26 -3.20
C HIS A 60 -12.75 2.03 -3.88
N LYS A 61 -13.07 1.73 -5.14
CA LYS A 61 -14.21 2.37 -5.85
C LYS A 61 -15.54 2.09 -5.15
N ILE A 62 -15.77 0.87 -4.71
CA ILE A 62 -16.99 0.49 -3.99
C ILE A 62 -17.12 1.28 -2.69
N LEU A 63 -16.07 1.35 -1.87
CA LEU A 63 -16.07 2.06 -0.59
C LEU A 63 -16.19 3.57 -0.75
N THR A 64 -15.73 4.13 -1.86
CA THR A 64 -15.73 5.58 -2.12
C THR A 64 -16.94 6.04 -2.96
N GLY A 65 -18.10 5.43 -2.72
CA GLY A 65 -19.41 5.89 -3.23
C GLY A 65 -19.76 5.45 -4.66
N ARG A 66 -18.94 4.60 -5.29
CA ARG A 66 -19.19 4.13 -6.67
C ARG A 66 -19.84 2.74 -6.75
N ARG A 67 -20.32 2.20 -5.62
CA ARG A 67 -20.97 0.88 -5.55
C ARG A 67 -22.09 0.72 -6.56
N ASN A 68 -22.99 1.71 -6.66
CA ASN A 68 -24.14 1.64 -7.55
C ASN A 68 -23.77 1.62 -9.05
N ARG A 69 -22.55 2.04 -9.37
CA ARG A 69 -22.02 2.07 -10.73
C ARG A 69 -20.99 0.97 -11.01
N ILE A 70 -20.66 0.15 -10.03
CA ILE A 70 -19.55 -0.81 -10.18
C ILE A 70 -19.78 -1.80 -11.32
N ARG A 71 -21.03 -2.14 -11.63
CA ARG A 71 -21.41 -3.00 -12.76
C ARG A 71 -21.29 -2.33 -14.14
N THR A 72 -20.85 -1.07 -14.18
CA THR A 72 -20.45 -0.39 -15.43
C THR A 72 -18.93 -0.37 -15.62
N LEU A 73 -18.21 -1.10 -14.79
CA LEU A 73 -16.75 -1.14 -14.81
C LEU A 73 -16.24 -1.59 -16.19
N ARG A 74 -15.29 -0.81 -16.76
CA ARG A 74 -14.71 -1.06 -18.09
C ARG A 74 -15.70 -1.03 -19.26
N GLN A 75 -16.91 -0.61 -19.03
CA GLN A 75 -17.91 -0.40 -20.09
C GLN A 75 -17.76 1.01 -20.69
N LYS A 76 -18.28 1.19 -21.91
CA LYS A 76 -18.37 2.52 -22.53
C LYS A 76 -19.19 3.44 -21.61
N ASP A 77 -18.70 4.63 -21.36
CA ASP A 77 -19.30 5.65 -20.48
C ASP A 77 -19.50 5.18 -19.02
N GLY A 78 -18.94 4.04 -18.67
CA GLY A 78 -18.93 3.48 -17.33
C GLY A 78 -17.68 3.85 -16.52
N LEU A 79 -17.48 3.12 -15.41
CA LEU A 79 -16.31 3.29 -14.57
C LEU A 79 -15.04 2.77 -15.24
N SER A 80 -13.96 3.51 -15.13
CA SER A 80 -12.61 3.07 -15.54
C SER A 80 -12.17 1.84 -14.76
N GLY A 81 -11.45 0.95 -15.41
CA GLY A 81 -10.78 -0.17 -14.76
C GLY A 81 -9.60 0.21 -13.87
N PHE A 82 -9.26 1.51 -13.83
CA PHE A 82 -8.17 2.10 -13.06
C PHE A 82 -8.69 3.32 -12.30
N THR A 83 -7.92 3.85 -11.35
CA THR A 83 -8.25 5.13 -10.72
C THR A 83 -8.25 6.24 -11.77
N LYS A 84 -9.20 7.16 -11.65
CA LYS A 84 -9.39 8.25 -12.60
C LYS A 84 -9.86 9.51 -11.89
N ARG A 85 -9.04 10.55 -11.92
CA ARG A 85 -9.30 11.82 -11.23
C ARG A 85 -10.65 12.45 -11.57
N SER A 86 -11.13 12.27 -12.80
CA SER A 86 -12.45 12.79 -13.23
C SER A 86 -13.63 11.95 -12.74
N GLU A 87 -13.40 10.81 -12.12
CA GLU A 87 -14.47 9.96 -11.56
C GLU A 87 -14.77 10.29 -10.10
N SER A 88 -13.72 10.64 -9.33
CA SER A 88 -13.84 10.80 -7.88
C SER A 88 -12.68 11.60 -7.33
N GLU A 89 -12.96 12.43 -6.32
CA GLU A 89 -11.95 13.10 -5.51
C GLU A 89 -11.06 12.13 -4.70
N TYR A 90 -11.54 10.90 -4.47
CA TYR A 90 -10.79 9.83 -3.83
C TYR A 90 -9.72 9.20 -4.74
N ASP A 91 -9.72 9.53 -6.02
CA ASP A 91 -8.72 9.09 -6.99
C ASP A 91 -7.70 10.22 -7.24
N PRO A 92 -6.73 10.46 -6.34
CA PRO A 92 -5.83 11.62 -6.45
C PRO A 92 -4.89 11.54 -7.66
N PHE A 93 -4.62 10.32 -8.13
CA PHE A 93 -3.73 10.04 -9.25
C PHE A 93 -4.36 9.00 -10.18
N GLY A 94 -4.40 9.32 -11.47
CA GLY A 94 -4.83 8.39 -12.52
C GLY A 94 -3.61 7.71 -13.13
N ALA A 95 -3.57 6.39 -13.06
CA ALA A 95 -2.52 5.59 -13.66
C ALA A 95 -3.12 4.49 -14.56
N ALA A 96 -2.37 3.59 -14.96
CA ALA A 96 -2.54 2.28 -15.56
C ALA A 96 -1.14 1.73 -15.89
N HIS A 97 -0.10 2.53 -15.62
CA HIS A 97 1.30 2.16 -15.75
C HIS A 97 1.87 1.76 -14.38
N SER A 98 2.59 0.64 -14.35
CA SER A 98 3.25 0.15 -13.13
C SER A 98 4.36 1.09 -12.65
N SER A 99 4.70 1.00 -11.36
CA SER A 99 5.87 1.61 -10.74
C SER A 99 5.81 3.14 -10.59
N THR A 100 4.63 3.74 -10.79
CA THR A 100 4.45 5.21 -10.78
C THR A 100 3.99 5.75 -9.43
N SER A 101 3.45 4.91 -8.56
CA SER A 101 2.76 5.32 -7.33
C SER A 101 3.68 6.03 -6.34
N ILE A 102 4.89 5.54 -6.14
CA ILE A 102 5.84 6.11 -5.17
C ILE A 102 6.26 7.51 -5.62
N SER A 103 6.54 7.70 -6.92
CA SER A 103 6.90 9.01 -7.47
C SER A 103 5.76 10.01 -7.35
N ALA A 104 4.53 9.58 -7.67
CA ALA A 104 3.34 10.41 -7.52
C ALA A 104 3.10 10.78 -6.04
N ALA A 105 3.22 9.80 -5.14
CA ALA A 105 3.08 10.02 -3.70
C ALA A 105 4.16 10.99 -3.15
N LEU A 106 5.39 10.87 -3.63
CA LEU A 106 6.46 11.81 -3.27
C LEU A 106 6.12 13.24 -3.70
N GLY A 107 5.49 13.39 -4.87
CA GLY A 107 4.98 14.70 -5.34
C GLY A 107 3.95 15.30 -4.38
N PHE A 108 2.95 14.53 -3.94
CA PHE A 108 1.95 14.97 -2.96
C PHE A 108 2.58 15.28 -1.59
N ALA A 109 3.49 14.44 -1.10
CA ALA A 109 4.20 14.69 0.15
C ALA A 109 5.05 15.97 0.08
N THR A 110 5.68 16.23 -1.06
CA THR A 110 6.45 17.46 -1.28
C THR A 110 5.55 18.68 -1.34
N ALA A 111 4.42 18.62 -2.04
CA ALA A 111 3.45 19.70 -2.12
C ALA A 111 2.88 20.05 -0.73
N ARG A 112 2.53 19.04 0.07
CA ARG A 112 2.11 19.22 1.46
C ARG A 112 3.14 20.01 2.27
N ASP A 113 4.41 19.62 2.18
CA ASP A 113 5.47 20.23 3.00
C ASP A 113 5.86 21.63 2.51
N LEU A 114 5.70 21.95 1.22
CA LEU A 114 5.96 23.27 0.65
C LEU A 114 4.87 24.29 0.97
N GLY A 115 3.60 23.87 0.91
CA GLY A 115 2.47 24.76 1.14
C GLY A 115 1.99 24.83 2.60
N GLY A 116 2.56 23.99 3.47
CA GLY A 116 2.03 23.75 4.81
C GLY A 116 0.73 22.94 4.81
N SER A 117 0.55 22.10 5.78
CA SER A 117 -0.63 21.21 5.86
C SER A 117 -1.96 21.97 6.02
N CYS A 118 -1.92 23.17 6.61
CA CYS A 118 -3.10 24.02 6.76
C CYS A 118 -3.52 24.72 5.45
N GLU A 119 -2.56 25.10 4.61
CA GLU A 119 -2.83 25.83 3.38
C GLU A 119 -3.19 24.88 2.23
N THR A 120 -2.54 23.72 2.13
CA THR A 120 -2.79 22.74 1.05
C THR A 120 -3.98 21.84 1.30
N GLY A 121 -4.45 21.72 2.56
CA GLY A 121 -5.45 20.73 2.96
C GLY A 121 -5.01 19.28 2.75
N LEU A 122 -3.73 19.03 2.43
CA LEU A 122 -3.18 17.69 2.20
C LEU A 122 -2.81 17.04 3.54
N GLY A 123 -3.26 15.81 3.73
CA GLY A 123 -2.93 14.95 4.85
C GLY A 123 -1.74 14.04 4.56
N GLU A 124 -1.82 12.81 5.06
CA GLU A 124 -0.83 11.78 4.81
C GLU A 124 -0.86 11.32 3.36
N THR A 125 0.26 10.79 2.91
CA THR A 125 0.38 10.27 1.54
C THR A 125 0.81 8.82 1.58
N ILE A 126 0.02 7.96 0.96
CA ILE A 126 0.17 6.52 0.98
C ILE A 126 0.28 6.02 -0.47
N ALA A 127 1.35 5.28 -0.78
CA ALA A 127 1.50 4.53 -2.02
C ALA A 127 1.31 3.05 -1.75
N VAL A 128 0.40 2.40 -2.47
CA VAL A 128 0.23 0.95 -2.45
C VAL A 128 0.78 0.39 -3.74
N ILE A 129 1.82 -0.41 -3.65
CA ILE A 129 2.54 -0.97 -4.79
C ILE A 129 2.66 -2.48 -4.67
N GLY A 130 2.41 -3.21 -5.75
CA GLY A 130 2.62 -4.66 -5.80
C GLY A 130 4.09 -5.04 -6.07
N ASP A 131 4.46 -6.27 -5.71
CA ASP A 131 5.78 -6.86 -5.92
C ASP A 131 6.23 -6.79 -7.39
N GLY A 132 5.36 -7.14 -8.33
CA GLY A 132 5.63 -7.05 -9.76
C GLY A 132 5.96 -5.62 -10.24
N SER A 133 5.35 -4.61 -9.63
CA SER A 133 5.61 -3.20 -9.95
C SER A 133 6.92 -2.68 -9.33
N MET A 134 7.44 -3.34 -8.31
CA MET A 134 8.74 -3.02 -7.71
C MET A 134 9.93 -3.40 -8.61
N SER A 135 9.73 -4.15 -9.68
CA SER A 135 10.81 -4.58 -10.56
C SER A 135 11.33 -3.48 -11.50
N ALA A 136 10.64 -2.36 -11.65
CA ALA A 136 11.02 -1.30 -12.58
C ALA A 136 11.88 -0.21 -11.92
N GLY A 137 12.83 0.33 -12.67
CA GLY A 137 13.78 1.36 -12.21
C GLY A 137 13.13 2.59 -11.63
N MET A 138 11.98 3.01 -12.15
CA MET A 138 11.23 4.18 -11.66
C MET A 138 10.83 4.06 -10.18
N ALA A 139 10.48 2.86 -9.70
CA ALA A 139 10.17 2.64 -8.29
C ALA A 139 11.41 2.90 -7.41
N TYR A 140 12.58 2.45 -7.84
CA TYR A 140 13.84 2.65 -7.11
C TYR A 140 14.31 4.10 -7.13
N GLU A 141 14.19 4.78 -8.27
CA GLU A 141 14.48 6.21 -8.37
C GLU A 141 13.61 7.01 -7.43
N ALA A 142 12.31 6.70 -7.37
CA ALA A 142 11.38 7.36 -6.48
C ALA A 142 11.71 7.10 -5.00
N MET A 143 12.04 5.86 -4.62
CA MET A 143 12.45 5.52 -3.26
C MET A 143 13.76 6.19 -2.87
N ASN A 144 14.76 6.20 -3.76
CA ASN A 144 16.02 6.89 -3.54
C ASN A 144 15.81 8.39 -3.31
N ASN A 145 14.95 9.00 -4.12
CA ASN A 145 14.59 10.42 -3.99
C ASN A 145 13.83 10.70 -2.69
N ALA A 146 12.85 9.85 -2.34
CA ALA A 146 12.09 9.99 -1.10
C ALA A 146 12.99 9.90 0.14
N GLY A 147 13.94 8.95 0.14
CA GLY A 147 14.94 8.81 1.19
C GLY A 147 15.86 10.01 1.29
N HIS A 148 16.33 10.57 0.16
CA HIS A 148 17.17 11.77 0.14
C HIS A 148 16.43 13.00 0.65
N LEU A 149 15.21 13.22 0.19
CA LEU A 149 14.37 14.37 0.55
C LEU A 149 13.78 14.25 1.96
N LYS A 150 13.85 13.06 2.58
CA LYS A 150 13.31 12.76 3.93
C LYS A 150 11.84 13.19 4.09
N LYS A 151 11.05 13.00 3.05
CA LYS A 151 9.62 13.33 3.07
C LYS A 151 8.84 12.24 3.81
N ARG A 152 7.85 12.65 4.60
CA ARG A 152 6.94 11.70 5.24
C ARG A 152 6.00 11.12 4.17
N LEU A 153 6.25 9.87 3.84
CA LEU A 153 5.57 9.07 2.84
C LEU A 153 5.41 7.65 3.36
N ILE A 154 4.25 7.06 3.20
CA ILE A 154 3.98 5.67 3.55
C ILE A 154 3.98 4.86 2.24
N VAL A 155 4.85 3.87 2.14
CA VAL A 155 4.87 2.92 1.03
C VAL A 155 4.47 1.56 1.56
N ILE A 156 3.41 1.00 1.00
CA ILE A 156 2.91 -0.33 1.33
C ILE A 156 3.23 -1.25 0.16
N LEU A 157 4.12 -2.21 0.38
CA LEU A 157 4.36 -3.29 -0.55
C LEU A 157 3.32 -4.38 -0.29
N ASN A 158 2.46 -4.61 -1.28
CA ASN A 158 1.51 -5.70 -1.29
C ASN A 158 2.11 -6.83 -2.14
N ASP A 159 2.63 -7.84 -1.45
CA ASP A 159 3.23 -9.01 -2.07
C ASP A 159 2.32 -10.22 -1.78
N ASN A 160 1.75 -10.77 -2.83
CA ASN A 160 0.89 -11.96 -2.78
C ASN A 160 1.46 -13.09 -3.65
N GLU A 161 2.76 -13.00 -4.00
CA GLU A 161 3.47 -13.94 -4.87
C GLU A 161 2.77 -14.20 -6.24
N MET A 162 1.80 -13.35 -6.59
CA MET A 162 1.01 -13.47 -7.82
C MET A 162 1.40 -12.37 -8.81
N SER A 163 2.40 -12.65 -9.64
CA SER A 163 2.70 -11.82 -10.81
C SER A 163 2.33 -12.55 -12.11
N ILE A 164 2.02 -11.77 -13.17
CA ILE A 164 1.68 -12.31 -14.51
C ILE A 164 2.87 -13.10 -15.10
N ALA A 165 4.08 -12.73 -14.72
CA ALA A 165 5.32 -13.43 -15.06
C ALA A 165 6.20 -13.53 -13.81
N PRO A 166 7.07 -14.56 -13.71
CA PRO A 166 8.02 -14.62 -12.63
C PRO A 166 8.82 -13.32 -12.52
N PRO A 167 9.01 -12.77 -11.33
CA PRO A 167 9.76 -11.53 -11.15
C PRO A 167 11.18 -11.72 -11.65
N VAL A 168 11.63 -10.81 -12.52
CA VAL A 168 12.98 -10.81 -13.06
C VAL A 168 13.79 -9.70 -12.41
N GLY A 169 14.98 -10.03 -11.95
CA GLY A 169 15.91 -9.05 -11.41
C GLY A 169 16.52 -9.46 -10.06
N ALA A 170 17.78 -9.08 -9.88
CA ALA A 170 18.56 -9.43 -8.68
C ALA A 170 17.95 -8.87 -7.39
N LEU A 171 17.21 -7.78 -7.45
CA LEU A 171 16.67 -7.13 -6.26
C LEU A 171 15.42 -7.84 -5.71
N SER A 172 14.58 -8.42 -6.59
CA SER A 172 13.49 -9.28 -6.16
C SER A 172 14.03 -10.51 -5.42
N SER A 173 15.06 -11.15 -6.00
CA SER A 173 15.77 -12.25 -5.36
C SER A 173 16.47 -11.81 -4.06
N TYR A 174 17.06 -10.63 -4.03
CA TYR A 174 17.73 -10.08 -2.83
C TYR A 174 16.73 -9.78 -1.71
N LEU A 175 15.59 -9.19 -2.01
CA LEU A 175 14.52 -8.96 -1.02
C LEU A 175 13.97 -10.29 -0.50
N SER A 176 13.72 -11.26 -1.39
CA SER A 176 13.28 -12.60 -0.99
C SER A 176 14.33 -13.30 -0.13
N GLN A 177 15.62 -13.16 -0.44
CA GLN A 177 16.71 -13.69 0.38
C GLN A 177 16.82 -13.01 1.74
N LEU A 178 16.71 -11.69 1.81
CA LEU A 178 16.69 -10.94 3.08
C LEU A 178 15.57 -11.40 4.03
N TYR A 179 14.43 -11.84 3.47
CA TYR A 179 13.33 -12.39 4.26
C TYR A 179 13.50 -13.89 4.58
N ALA A 180 14.18 -14.63 3.72
CA ALA A 180 14.41 -16.07 3.86
C ALA A 180 15.65 -16.41 4.70
N GLU A 181 16.60 -15.48 4.90
CA GLU A 181 17.81 -15.74 5.65
C GLU A 181 17.52 -16.05 7.12
N GLU A 182 17.83 -17.27 7.52
CA GLU A 182 17.72 -17.79 8.89
C GLU A 182 18.28 -16.85 9.96
N PRO A 183 19.42 -16.13 9.77
CA PRO A 183 19.93 -15.21 10.77
C PRO A 183 18.96 -14.10 11.18
N PHE A 184 18.10 -13.65 10.28
CA PHE A 184 17.13 -12.62 10.59
C PHE A 184 15.91 -13.19 11.33
N GLN A 185 15.50 -14.41 10.99
CA GLN A 185 14.43 -15.12 11.70
C GLN A 185 14.89 -15.56 13.09
N ASP A 186 16.10 -16.08 13.20
CA ASP A 186 16.71 -16.48 14.48
C ASP A 186 16.93 -15.28 15.39
N PHE A 187 17.47 -14.18 14.87
CA PHE A 187 17.60 -12.92 15.63
C PHE A 187 16.23 -12.39 16.09
N ARG A 188 15.19 -12.53 15.27
CA ARG A 188 13.82 -12.14 15.64
C ARG A 188 13.23 -13.05 16.72
N GLN A 189 13.50 -14.35 16.68
CA GLN A 189 13.08 -15.32 17.71
C GLN A 189 13.86 -15.14 19.01
N ILE A 190 15.17 -14.99 18.94
CA ILE A 190 16.05 -14.73 20.08
C ILE A 190 15.68 -13.38 20.75
N ALA A 191 15.45 -12.33 19.96
CA ALA A 191 15.02 -11.05 20.48
C ALA A 191 13.62 -11.10 21.12
N LYS A 192 12.68 -11.89 20.58
CA LYS A 192 11.38 -12.13 21.20
C LYS A 192 11.50 -12.93 22.50
N GLY A 193 12.35 -13.96 22.52
CA GLY A 193 12.63 -14.76 23.70
C GLY A 193 13.28 -13.95 24.80
N ALA A 194 14.34 -13.20 24.48
CA ALA A 194 15.06 -12.37 25.43
C ALA A 194 14.19 -11.25 26.05
N ILE A 195 13.28 -10.65 25.27
CA ILE A 195 12.34 -9.62 25.78
C ILE A 195 11.31 -10.24 26.73
N GLY A 196 10.97 -11.52 26.55
CA GLY A 196 10.04 -12.25 27.44
C GLY A 196 10.59 -12.45 28.85
N PHE A 197 11.89 -12.57 29.02
CA PHE A 197 12.57 -12.80 30.31
C PHE A 197 12.98 -11.52 31.05
N LEU A 198 12.81 -10.33 30.47
CA LEU A 198 13.15 -9.06 31.09
C LEU A 198 12.07 -8.64 32.11
N PRO A 199 12.46 -8.11 33.29
CA PRO A 199 11.53 -7.47 34.23
C PRO A 199 10.76 -6.32 33.57
N GLU A 200 9.50 -6.08 33.99
CA GLU A 200 8.58 -5.11 33.38
C GLU A 200 9.18 -3.71 33.10
N PRO A 201 9.98 -3.08 33.98
CA PRO A 201 10.54 -1.76 33.69
C PRO A 201 11.52 -1.76 32.52
N PHE A 202 12.13 -2.90 32.18
CA PHE A 202 13.06 -3.03 31.06
C PHE A 202 12.37 -3.38 29.73
N LYS A 203 11.16 -3.94 29.75
CA LYS A 203 10.40 -4.28 28.55
C LYS A 203 10.01 -3.04 27.75
N GLU A 204 9.71 -1.93 28.38
CA GLU A 204 9.41 -0.67 27.69
C GLU A 204 10.66 -0.07 27.03
N GLY A 205 11.81 -0.12 27.69
CA GLY A 205 13.10 0.29 27.15
C GLY A 205 13.47 -0.56 25.91
N ALA A 206 13.32 -1.88 26.01
CA ALA A 206 13.58 -2.80 24.90
C ALA A 206 12.61 -2.58 23.71
N LYS A 207 11.32 -2.27 23.99
CA LYS A 207 10.34 -1.89 22.95
C LYS A 207 10.69 -0.56 22.29
N ARG A 208 11.22 0.41 23.03
CA ARG A 208 11.73 1.69 22.51
C ARG A 208 13.00 1.50 21.67
N ALA A 209 13.97 0.73 22.17
CA ALA A 209 15.20 0.40 21.44
C ALA A 209 14.88 -0.36 20.13
N LYS A 210 13.94 -1.30 20.16
CA LYS A 210 13.44 -2.01 18.96
C LYS A 210 12.79 -1.08 17.94
N ARG A 211 12.00 -0.08 18.40
CA ARG A 211 11.43 0.95 17.52
C ARG A 211 12.53 1.83 16.92
N LEU A 212 13.52 2.24 17.71
CA LEU A 212 14.65 3.04 17.25
C LEU A 212 15.53 2.27 16.25
N LEU A 213 15.88 1.01 16.53
CA LEU A 213 16.61 0.15 15.59
C LEU A 213 15.81 -0.07 14.30
N LYS A 214 14.50 -0.25 14.40
CA LYS A 214 13.62 -0.36 13.24
C LYS A 214 13.54 0.93 12.43
N SER A 215 13.57 2.10 13.08
CA SER A 215 13.61 3.41 12.41
C SER A 215 14.97 3.75 11.83
N MET A 216 16.06 3.23 12.41
CA MET A 216 17.42 3.42 11.90
C MET A 216 17.77 2.47 10.75
N ALA A 217 17.22 1.26 10.75
CA ALA A 217 17.43 0.27 9.69
C ALA A 217 16.61 0.59 8.42
N VAL A 218 15.56 1.39 8.52
CA VAL A 218 14.68 1.73 7.40
C VAL A 218 14.38 3.22 7.47
N GLY A 219 15.14 4.04 6.78
CA GLY A 219 14.83 5.46 6.56
C GLY A 219 13.52 5.68 5.77
N LEU A 220 12.89 4.61 5.35
CA LEU A 220 11.54 4.49 4.78
C LEU A 220 10.75 3.54 5.68
N SER A 221 9.59 3.95 6.16
CA SER A 221 8.68 3.05 6.86
C SER A 221 8.01 2.14 5.82
N LEU A 222 8.64 1.00 5.54
CA LEU A 222 8.04 -0.06 4.73
C LEU A 222 7.16 -0.91 5.64
N LEU A 223 5.86 -0.85 5.43
CA LEU A 223 4.92 -1.81 6.00
C LEU A 223 4.79 -2.97 5.02
N HIS A 224 5.31 -4.12 5.40
CA HIS A 224 5.09 -5.38 4.69
C HIS A 224 3.87 -6.07 5.28
N ILE A 225 2.87 -6.33 4.45
CA ILE A 225 1.71 -7.16 4.78
C ILE A 225 1.80 -8.37 3.85
N SER A 226 2.20 -9.52 4.41
CA SER A 226 2.07 -10.83 3.75
C SER A 226 0.84 -11.54 4.30
N GLU A 227 0.04 -12.15 3.44
CA GLU A 227 -0.97 -13.13 3.82
C GLU A 227 -0.35 -14.48 4.19
#